data_89e230f897c7cd262cc464932a1cf1c7
#
_entry.id   89e230f897c7cd262cc464932a1cf1c7
#
_cell.length_a   1.000
_cell.length_b   1.000
_cell.length_c   1.000
_cell.angle_alpha   90.00
_cell.angle_beta   90.00
_cell.angle_gamma   90.00
#
_symmetry.space_group_name_H-M   'P 1'
#
loop_
_entity.id
_entity.type
_entity.pdbx_description
1 polymer ?
#
loop_
_entity_poly.entity_id
_entity_poly.type
_entity_poly.pdbx_seq_one_letter_code
_entity_poly.pdbx_strand_id
1 'polypeptide(L)'
;MIRLDKVTKVYPDGTEAVREVSFSVEKGELCVLLGPSGCGKTTTMKMINCLIPVTSGKIFIDGVDNTSMNENALRRNIGYAIQDVGLFPHMTVGENIATVPVLKGWPKAKQIQRARELLGLLRMDPYEFMDKYPRELSGGQRQRVGVARALGADPPVLLMDEPFGAIDPITRVDLQNELLKVQQEIRKTIIFVTHDIYEAIKMGDKIALMNEGRLVQYAPPADLLFRPKNEFVASFVGTDRALKGLQLIRTQEVMRRDAPTVNLDETVAIAKERMKQERTNWLAVIDAEERFAGWIGSADLEKGDKVKGVMTTSVVTASRNAVLSEALSLILTSGLNVLAIVDSSNRLEGVLTFESIQASLKEAVYVEPSP
;
A
#
# COMPACT_ATOMS: atom_id res chain seq x y z
N MET A 1 -1.44 -19.79 -7.20
CA MET A 1 -1.28 -20.16 -5.77
C MET A 1 -2.60 -20.50 -5.11
N ILE A 2 -3.59 -19.61 -5.07
CA ILE A 2 -4.94 -19.87 -4.53
C ILE A 2 -5.96 -19.70 -5.65
N ARG A 3 -6.88 -20.67 -5.82
CA ARG A 3 -7.96 -20.59 -6.82
C ARG A 3 -9.28 -20.99 -6.18
N LEU A 4 -10.26 -20.14 -6.32
CA LEU A 4 -11.66 -20.43 -6.01
C LEU A 4 -12.40 -20.75 -7.30
N ASP A 5 -13.22 -21.80 -7.28
CA ASP A 5 -13.99 -22.26 -8.44
C ASP A 5 -15.45 -22.45 -8.03
N LYS A 6 -16.31 -21.51 -8.43
CA LYS A 6 -17.76 -21.46 -8.15
C LYS A 6 -18.11 -21.71 -6.68
N VAL A 7 -17.32 -21.11 -5.78
CA VAL A 7 -17.46 -21.33 -4.33
C VAL A 7 -18.75 -20.70 -3.82
N THR A 8 -19.57 -21.50 -3.13
CA THR A 8 -20.81 -21.08 -2.51
C THR A 8 -20.84 -21.45 -1.03
N LYS A 9 -21.38 -20.56 -0.21
CA LYS A 9 -21.65 -20.81 1.21
C LYS A 9 -23.07 -20.42 1.56
N VAL A 10 -23.84 -21.43 1.98
CA VAL A 10 -25.16 -21.29 2.59
C VAL A 10 -25.06 -21.73 4.04
N TYR A 11 -25.53 -20.92 4.97
CA TYR A 11 -25.61 -21.27 6.38
C TYR A 11 -26.92 -22.06 6.69
N PRO A 12 -27.00 -22.73 7.86
CA PRO A 12 -28.19 -23.54 8.22
C PRO A 12 -29.50 -22.74 8.29
N ASP A 13 -29.44 -21.44 8.54
CA ASP A 13 -30.58 -20.52 8.54
C ASP A 13 -31.04 -20.10 7.13
N GLY A 14 -30.44 -20.63 6.08
CA GLY A 14 -30.71 -20.30 4.70
C GLY A 14 -29.95 -19.07 4.16
N THR A 15 -29.17 -18.41 4.99
CA THR A 15 -28.37 -17.23 4.56
C THR A 15 -27.29 -17.64 3.55
N GLU A 16 -27.40 -17.15 2.32
CA GLU A 16 -26.43 -17.38 1.25
C GLU A 16 -25.32 -16.31 1.30
N ALA A 17 -24.27 -16.54 2.08
CA ALA A 17 -23.22 -15.58 2.34
C ALA A 17 -22.20 -15.43 1.21
N VAL A 18 -22.01 -16.46 0.38
CA VAL A 18 -21.13 -16.47 -0.80
C VAL A 18 -21.81 -17.24 -1.93
N ARG A 19 -21.80 -16.68 -3.14
CA ARG A 19 -22.58 -17.17 -4.30
C ARG A 19 -21.69 -17.31 -5.53
N GLU A 20 -21.29 -18.52 -5.86
CA GLU A 20 -20.52 -18.90 -7.06
C GLU A 20 -19.27 -18.02 -7.30
N VAL A 21 -18.55 -17.68 -6.24
CA VAL A 21 -17.35 -16.84 -6.33
C VAL A 21 -16.20 -17.61 -6.97
N SER A 22 -15.62 -17.02 -8.03
CA SER A 22 -14.48 -17.58 -8.76
C SER A 22 -13.43 -16.52 -9.03
N PHE A 23 -12.20 -16.74 -8.55
CA PHE A 23 -11.01 -15.93 -8.87
C PHE A 23 -9.74 -16.71 -8.55
N SER A 24 -8.59 -16.20 -9.00
CA SER A 24 -7.29 -16.82 -8.71
C SER A 24 -6.28 -15.78 -8.26
N VAL A 25 -5.47 -16.14 -7.26
CA VAL A 25 -4.37 -15.33 -6.72
C VAL A 25 -3.07 -16.04 -7.03
N GLU A 26 -2.18 -15.37 -7.72
CA GLU A 26 -0.89 -15.91 -8.11
C GLU A 26 0.10 -15.92 -6.93
N LYS A 27 1.19 -16.67 -7.09
CA LYS A 27 2.23 -16.71 -6.06
C LYS A 27 2.91 -15.35 -5.92
N GLY A 28 2.96 -14.86 -4.68
CA GLY A 28 3.55 -13.55 -4.37
C GLY A 28 2.63 -12.37 -4.61
N GLU A 29 1.38 -12.58 -5.06
CA GLU A 29 0.37 -11.55 -5.31
C GLU A 29 -0.36 -11.19 -4.01
N LEU A 30 -0.62 -9.89 -3.81
CA LEU A 30 -1.51 -9.37 -2.79
C LEU A 30 -2.88 -9.10 -3.40
N CYS A 31 -3.85 -9.96 -3.07
CA CYS A 31 -5.25 -9.81 -3.49
C CYS A 31 -6.07 -9.20 -2.35
N VAL A 32 -6.76 -8.10 -2.64
CA VAL A 32 -7.66 -7.47 -1.67
C VAL A 32 -9.11 -7.92 -1.92
N LEU A 33 -9.76 -8.47 -0.89
CA LEU A 33 -11.21 -8.68 -0.86
C LEU A 33 -11.86 -7.39 -0.34
N LEU A 34 -12.55 -6.66 -1.21
CA LEU A 34 -13.16 -5.37 -0.96
C LEU A 34 -14.69 -5.46 -1.04
N GLY A 35 -15.41 -4.61 -0.36
CA GLY A 35 -16.87 -4.47 -0.48
C GLY A 35 -17.55 -4.09 0.83
N PRO A 36 -18.87 -3.84 0.81
CA PRO A 36 -19.66 -3.47 1.98
C PRO A 36 -19.57 -4.50 3.10
N SER A 37 -19.91 -4.08 4.32
CA SER A 37 -20.05 -5.02 5.45
C SER A 37 -21.10 -6.08 5.15
N GLY A 38 -20.83 -7.34 5.52
CA GLY A 38 -21.75 -8.46 5.28
C GLY A 38 -21.74 -9.04 3.86
N CYS A 39 -20.94 -8.53 2.91
CA CYS A 39 -20.92 -9.04 1.53
C CYS A 39 -20.17 -10.36 1.32
N GLY A 40 -19.69 -11.04 2.37
CA GLY A 40 -19.09 -12.38 2.29
C GLY A 40 -17.55 -12.44 2.31
N LYS A 41 -16.82 -11.34 2.48
CA LYS A 41 -15.33 -11.30 2.48
C LYS A 41 -14.70 -12.22 3.52
N THR A 42 -15.03 -12.00 4.81
CA THR A 42 -14.53 -12.81 5.93
C THR A 42 -14.99 -14.27 5.80
N THR A 43 -16.20 -14.51 5.32
CA THR A 43 -16.72 -15.88 5.03
C THR A 43 -15.84 -16.57 3.98
N THR A 44 -15.55 -15.88 2.88
CA THR A 44 -14.67 -16.40 1.81
C THR A 44 -13.28 -16.75 2.37
N MET A 45 -12.72 -15.85 3.16
CA MET A 45 -11.39 -16.09 3.76
C MET A 45 -11.40 -17.25 4.77
N LYS A 46 -12.45 -17.40 5.59
CA LYS A 46 -12.62 -18.55 6.51
C LYS A 46 -12.73 -19.87 5.76
N MET A 47 -13.36 -19.91 4.57
CA MET A 47 -13.41 -21.11 3.73
C MET A 47 -12.04 -21.47 3.15
N ILE A 48 -11.22 -20.50 2.75
CA ILE A 48 -9.85 -20.74 2.28
C ILE A 48 -9.02 -21.43 3.37
N ASN A 49 -9.16 -21.01 4.62
CA ASN A 49 -8.46 -21.59 5.78
C ASN A 49 -9.14 -22.82 6.38
N CYS A 50 -10.16 -23.39 5.72
CA CYS A 50 -10.95 -24.53 6.22
C CYS A 50 -11.51 -24.31 7.65
N LEU A 51 -11.77 -23.04 8.07
CA LEU A 51 -12.43 -22.75 9.34
C LEU A 51 -13.94 -22.98 9.28
N ILE A 52 -14.51 -22.85 8.07
CA ILE A 52 -15.88 -23.20 7.76
C ILE A 52 -15.90 -24.01 6.45
N PRO A 53 -16.77 -25.01 6.29
CA PRO A 53 -16.85 -25.77 5.07
C PRO A 53 -17.55 -24.98 3.94
N VAL A 54 -17.15 -25.22 2.71
CA VAL A 54 -17.91 -24.79 1.50
C VAL A 54 -19.20 -25.57 1.40
N THR A 55 -20.27 -24.97 0.84
CA THR A 55 -21.52 -25.69 0.52
C THR A 55 -21.42 -26.32 -0.85
N SER A 56 -20.84 -25.61 -1.84
CA SER A 56 -20.53 -26.13 -3.17
C SER A 56 -19.34 -25.38 -3.78
N GLY A 57 -18.82 -25.90 -4.89
CA GLY A 57 -17.59 -25.39 -5.50
C GLY A 57 -16.33 -25.94 -4.83
N LYS A 58 -15.17 -25.43 -5.20
CA LYS A 58 -13.87 -25.91 -4.72
C LYS A 58 -12.87 -24.77 -4.50
N ILE A 59 -11.99 -24.95 -3.54
CA ILE A 59 -10.87 -24.05 -3.28
C ILE A 59 -9.58 -24.85 -3.42
N PHE A 60 -8.67 -24.37 -4.25
CA PHE A 60 -7.37 -24.99 -4.46
C PHE A 60 -6.27 -24.12 -3.88
N ILE A 61 -5.33 -24.75 -3.19
CA ILE A 61 -4.08 -24.13 -2.71
C ILE A 61 -2.93 -24.95 -3.29
N ASP A 62 -2.07 -24.30 -4.07
CA ASP A 62 -1.01 -24.93 -4.86
C ASP A 62 -1.51 -26.10 -5.72
N GLY A 63 -2.70 -25.94 -6.30
CA GLY A 63 -3.33 -26.95 -7.16
C GLY A 63 -4.03 -28.10 -6.44
N VAL A 64 -3.93 -28.17 -5.10
CA VAL A 64 -4.57 -29.21 -4.29
C VAL A 64 -5.86 -28.67 -3.67
N ASP A 65 -6.95 -29.43 -3.77
CA ASP A 65 -8.24 -29.11 -3.13
C ASP A 65 -8.04 -29.04 -1.61
N ASN A 66 -8.36 -27.87 -1.00
CA ASN A 66 -8.11 -27.63 0.41
C ASN A 66 -8.88 -28.59 1.34
N THR A 67 -10.00 -29.15 0.88
CA THR A 67 -10.79 -30.13 1.65
C THR A 67 -10.15 -31.52 1.68
N SER A 68 -9.24 -31.82 0.77
CA SER A 68 -8.47 -33.08 0.75
C SER A 68 -7.22 -33.03 1.62
N MET A 69 -6.84 -31.84 2.10
CA MET A 69 -5.67 -31.65 2.96
C MET A 69 -5.98 -31.96 4.43
N ASN A 70 -4.96 -32.34 5.19
CA ASN A 70 -5.08 -32.32 6.65
C ASN A 70 -5.23 -30.87 7.14
N GLU A 71 -6.37 -30.55 7.75
CA GLU A 71 -6.71 -29.16 8.18
C GLU A 71 -5.64 -28.53 9.09
N ASN A 72 -5.07 -29.30 10.02
CA ASN A 72 -4.03 -28.80 10.93
C ASN A 72 -2.72 -28.50 10.18
N ALA A 73 -2.36 -29.34 9.20
CA ALA A 73 -1.19 -29.12 8.36
C ALA A 73 -1.40 -27.88 7.46
N LEU A 74 -2.58 -27.72 6.89
CA LEU A 74 -2.95 -26.55 6.11
C LEU A 74 -2.85 -25.27 6.94
N ARG A 75 -3.52 -25.22 8.10
CA ARG A 75 -3.55 -24.05 8.99
C ARG A 75 -2.18 -23.66 9.53
N ARG A 76 -1.26 -24.63 9.73
CA ARG A 76 0.14 -24.33 10.11
C ARG A 76 0.95 -23.69 8.99
N ASN A 77 0.53 -23.83 7.74
CA ASN A 77 1.15 -23.26 6.55
C ASN A 77 0.45 -21.99 6.05
N ILE A 78 -0.61 -21.55 6.70
CA ILE A 78 -1.30 -20.28 6.45
C ILE A 78 -1.14 -19.39 7.69
N GLY A 79 -0.55 -18.21 7.50
CA GLY A 79 -0.57 -17.18 8.53
C GLY A 79 -1.92 -16.48 8.55
N TYR A 80 -2.54 -16.36 9.71
CA TYR A 80 -3.86 -15.75 9.82
C TYR A 80 -3.87 -14.64 10.86
N ALA A 81 -4.02 -13.38 10.39
CA ALA A 81 -4.25 -12.21 11.21
C ALA A 81 -5.77 -11.93 11.23
N ILE A 82 -6.39 -12.17 12.38
CA ILE A 82 -7.85 -11.98 12.58
C ILE A 82 -8.16 -10.57 13.05
N GLN A 83 -9.37 -10.09 12.76
CA GLN A 83 -9.86 -8.75 13.09
C GLN A 83 -9.74 -8.40 14.58
N ASP A 84 -10.13 -9.30 15.48
CA ASP A 84 -10.08 -9.11 16.93
C ASP A 84 -8.70 -9.46 17.54
N VAL A 85 -7.64 -9.46 16.76
CA VAL A 85 -6.26 -9.77 17.11
C VAL A 85 -6.07 -11.16 17.74
N GLY A 86 -6.91 -11.58 18.70
CA GLY A 86 -6.95 -12.91 19.33
C GLY A 86 -5.62 -13.36 19.94
N LEU A 87 -4.83 -12.46 20.52
CA LEU A 87 -3.62 -12.83 21.26
C LEU A 87 -3.98 -13.65 22.51
N PHE A 88 -3.15 -14.62 22.82
CA PHE A 88 -3.29 -15.42 24.05
C PHE A 88 -2.89 -14.55 25.24
N PRO A 89 -3.85 -14.20 26.14
CA PRO A 89 -3.63 -13.22 27.20
C PRO A 89 -2.65 -13.67 28.28
N HIS A 90 -2.43 -14.98 28.39
CA HIS A 90 -1.53 -15.63 29.36
C HIS A 90 -0.11 -15.89 28.78
N MET A 91 0.11 -15.52 27.53
CA MET A 91 1.41 -15.64 26.85
C MET A 91 2.02 -14.25 26.64
N THR A 92 3.34 -14.17 26.71
CA THR A 92 4.07 -12.94 26.35
C THR A 92 3.96 -12.68 24.85
N VAL A 93 4.38 -11.50 24.40
CA VAL A 93 4.47 -11.12 22.97
C VAL A 93 5.33 -12.12 22.20
N GLY A 94 6.52 -12.44 22.72
CA GLY A 94 7.42 -13.41 22.10
C GLY A 94 6.80 -14.79 21.98
N GLU A 95 6.09 -15.27 23.00
CA GLU A 95 5.39 -16.54 23.00
C GLU A 95 4.21 -16.57 22.03
N ASN A 96 3.45 -15.46 21.96
CA ASN A 96 2.38 -15.30 20.97
C ASN A 96 2.92 -15.44 19.54
N ILE A 97 4.01 -14.74 19.22
CA ILE A 97 4.65 -14.81 17.89
C ILE A 97 5.18 -16.22 17.61
N ALA A 98 5.71 -16.89 18.62
CA ALA A 98 6.28 -18.24 18.51
C ALA A 98 5.25 -19.37 18.47
N THR A 99 3.96 -19.10 18.61
CA THR A 99 2.90 -20.14 18.72
C THR A 99 2.97 -21.17 17.59
N VAL A 100 2.98 -20.74 16.33
CA VAL A 100 3.05 -21.67 15.18
C VAL A 100 4.45 -22.25 15.01
N PRO A 101 5.56 -21.52 15.15
CA PRO A 101 6.91 -22.08 15.27
C PRO A 101 7.03 -23.23 16.27
N VAL A 102 6.46 -23.09 17.48
CA VAL A 102 6.42 -24.17 18.49
C VAL A 102 5.67 -25.39 17.94
N LEU A 103 4.48 -25.23 17.37
CA LEU A 103 3.70 -26.31 16.76
C LEU A 103 4.40 -27.00 15.58
N LYS A 104 5.35 -26.31 14.93
CA LYS A 104 6.22 -26.86 13.87
C LYS A 104 7.50 -27.45 14.41
N GLY A 105 7.70 -27.49 15.74
CA GLY A 105 8.89 -28.10 16.39
C GLY A 105 10.18 -27.29 16.21
N TRP A 106 10.10 -25.95 16.00
CA TRP A 106 11.31 -25.15 15.87
C TRP A 106 12.11 -25.11 17.17
N PRO A 107 13.46 -25.13 17.12
CA PRO A 107 14.30 -24.92 18.29
C PRO A 107 14.02 -23.59 18.98
N LYS A 108 14.10 -23.55 20.33
CA LYS A 108 13.78 -22.34 21.13
C LYS A 108 14.61 -21.13 20.70
N ALA A 109 15.88 -21.28 20.39
CA ALA A 109 16.74 -20.20 19.91
C ALA A 109 16.21 -19.60 18.61
N LYS A 110 15.75 -20.42 17.66
CA LYS A 110 15.15 -19.97 16.39
C LYS A 110 13.82 -19.26 16.61
N GLN A 111 12.99 -19.74 17.56
CA GLN A 111 11.73 -19.07 17.92
C GLN A 111 11.98 -17.65 18.44
N ILE A 112 12.94 -17.48 19.37
CA ILE A 112 13.30 -16.20 19.97
C ILE A 112 13.87 -15.26 18.90
N GLN A 113 14.81 -15.75 18.08
CA GLN A 113 15.38 -14.95 16.99
C GLN A 113 14.30 -14.47 16.03
N ARG A 114 13.40 -15.36 15.61
CA ARG A 114 12.31 -15.01 14.68
C ARG A 114 11.34 -13.99 15.28
N ALA A 115 10.99 -14.12 16.55
CA ALA A 115 10.13 -13.14 17.22
C ALA A 115 10.79 -11.76 17.28
N ARG A 116 12.10 -11.67 17.57
CA ARG A 116 12.84 -10.41 17.56
C ARG A 116 12.90 -9.78 16.17
N GLU A 117 13.19 -10.57 15.13
CA GLU A 117 13.17 -10.09 13.74
C GLU A 117 11.83 -9.48 13.37
N LEU A 118 10.72 -10.17 13.68
CA LEU A 118 9.38 -9.71 13.34
C LEU A 118 8.95 -8.48 14.15
N LEU A 119 9.35 -8.37 15.42
CA LEU A 119 9.12 -7.16 16.20
C LEU A 119 9.86 -5.96 15.59
N GLY A 120 11.16 -6.13 15.27
CA GLY A 120 11.94 -5.09 14.61
C GLY A 120 11.34 -4.65 13.27
N LEU A 121 10.90 -5.64 12.45
CA LEU A 121 10.22 -5.39 11.17
C LEU A 121 8.95 -4.53 11.33
N LEU A 122 8.22 -4.72 12.43
CA LEU A 122 6.99 -3.97 12.74
C LEU A 122 7.23 -2.75 13.64
N ARG A 123 8.49 -2.25 13.70
CA ARG A 123 8.89 -1.07 14.49
C ARG A 123 8.51 -1.18 15.98
N MET A 124 8.67 -2.36 16.52
CA MET A 124 8.55 -2.62 17.96
C MET A 124 9.91 -3.05 18.48
N ASP A 125 10.46 -2.34 19.45
CA ASP A 125 11.76 -2.70 20.05
C ASP A 125 11.69 -4.09 20.69
N PRO A 126 12.43 -5.09 20.20
CA PRO A 126 12.38 -6.43 20.76
C PRO A 126 12.76 -6.50 22.24
N TYR A 127 13.66 -5.62 22.70
CA TYR A 127 14.10 -5.59 24.10
C TYR A 127 13.00 -5.04 25.03
N GLU A 128 12.16 -4.16 24.53
CA GLU A 128 11.06 -3.60 25.30
C GLU A 128 9.82 -4.50 25.28
N PHE A 129 9.49 -5.11 24.12
CA PHE A 129 8.17 -5.71 23.89
C PHE A 129 8.15 -7.24 24.05
N MET A 130 9.28 -7.93 23.91
CA MET A 130 9.34 -9.40 23.84
C MET A 130 8.64 -10.10 25.02
N ASP A 131 8.85 -9.58 26.24
CA ASP A 131 8.40 -10.16 27.49
C ASP A 131 7.10 -9.53 28.04
N LYS A 132 6.56 -8.50 27.36
CA LYS A 132 5.25 -7.90 27.71
C LYS A 132 4.09 -8.86 27.43
N TYR A 133 3.03 -8.71 28.18
CA TYR A 133 1.76 -9.41 27.96
C TYR A 133 0.80 -8.53 27.15
N PRO A 134 -0.20 -9.11 26.45
CA PRO A 134 -1.17 -8.36 25.63
C PRO A 134 -1.88 -7.24 26.37
N ARG A 135 -2.14 -7.36 27.67
CA ARG A 135 -2.76 -6.33 28.52
C ARG A 135 -1.92 -5.06 28.68
N GLU A 136 -0.60 -5.17 28.46
CA GLU A 136 0.36 -4.05 28.59
C GLU A 136 0.54 -3.29 27.28
N LEU A 137 -0.17 -3.71 26.21
CA LEU A 137 -0.06 -3.15 24.88
C LEU A 137 -1.25 -2.24 24.55
N SER A 138 -1.00 -1.19 23.77
CA SER A 138 -2.07 -0.43 23.11
C SER A 138 -2.81 -1.28 22.05
N GLY A 139 -3.97 -0.83 21.57
CA GLY A 139 -4.72 -1.49 20.51
C GLY A 139 -3.87 -1.72 19.25
N GLY A 140 -3.18 -0.67 18.78
CA GLY A 140 -2.31 -0.75 17.62
C GLY A 140 -1.09 -1.66 17.83
N GLN A 141 -0.50 -1.66 19.04
CA GLN A 141 0.59 -2.58 19.38
C GLN A 141 0.12 -4.04 19.39
N ARG A 142 -1.07 -4.33 19.95
CA ARG A 142 -1.66 -5.68 19.89
C ARG A 142 -1.84 -6.12 18.43
N GLN A 143 -2.29 -5.23 17.56
CA GLN A 143 -2.52 -5.54 16.16
C GLN A 143 -1.22 -5.86 15.41
N ARG A 144 -0.14 -5.09 15.65
CA ARG A 144 1.21 -5.41 15.15
C ARG A 144 1.69 -6.79 15.61
N VAL A 145 1.50 -7.12 16.88
CA VAL A 145 1.84 -8.46 17.40
C VAL A 145 0.99 -9.54 16.74
N GLY A 146 -0.28 -9.28 16.43
CA GLY A 146 -1.15 -10.17 15.66
C GLY A 146 -0.62 -10.48 14.26
N VAL A 147 -0.15 -9.44 13.56
CA VAL A 147 0.53 -9.57 12.26
C VAL A 147 1.86 -10.33 12.40
N ALA A 148 2.68 -10.00 13.41
CA ALA A 148 3.92 -10.74 13.70
C ALA A 148 3.66 -12.23 13.94
N ARG A 149 2.62 -12.56 14.70
CA ARG A 149 2.23 -13.96 14.96
C ARG A 149 1.83 -14.67 13.66
N ALA A 150 1.07 -14.03 12.79
CA ALA A 150 0.71 -14.60 11.49
C ALA A 150 1.95 -14.89 10.62
N LEU A 151 2.99 -14.05 10.70
CA LEU A 151 4.28 -14.22 10.02
C LEU A 151 5.25 -15.17 10.73
N GLY A 152 4.97 -15.57 11.96
CA GLY A 152 5.89 -16.26 12.86
C GLY A 152 6.58 -17.48 12.25
N ALA A 153 5.81 -18.38 11.65
CA ALA A 153 6.31 -19.62 11.06
C ALA A 153 6.72 -19.50 9.59
N ASP A 154 6.88 -18.29 9.07
CA ASP A 154 7.24 -18.00 7.68
C ASP A 154 6.30 -18.69 6.65
N PRO A 155 4.97 -18.51 6.75
CA PRO A 155 4.03 -19.20 5.89
C PRO A 155 4.10 -18.69 4.44
N PRO A 156 3.81 -19.52 3.42
CA PRO A 156 3.72 -19.10 2.02
C PRO A 156 2.49 -18.26 1.72
N VAL A 157 1.42 -18.41 2.52
CA VAL A 157 0.14 -17.70 2.38
C VAL A 157 -0.16 -16.94 3.67
N LEU A 158 -0.61 -15.70 3.51
CA LEU A 158 -1.12 -14.85 4.60
C LEU A 158 -2.58 -14.49 4.33
N LEU A 159 -3.41 -14.64 5.33
CA LEU A 159 -4.80 -14.18 5.34
C LEU A 159 -4.89 -13.08 6.41
N MET A 160 -5.37 -11.90 6.02
CA MET A 160 -5.46 -10.73 6.90
C MET A 160 -6.87 -10.17 6.89
N ASP A 161 -7.58 -10.25 8.01
CA ASP A 161 -8.96 -9.78 8.16
C ASP A 161 -8.98 -8.42 8.86
N GLU A 162 -9.16 -7.36 8.08
CA GLU A 162 -9.17 -5.96 8.54
C GLU A 162 -8.00 -5.62 9.50
N PRO A 163 -6.73 -5.93 9.13
CA PRO A 163 -5.61 -5.88 10.06
C PRO A 163 -5.28 -4.48 10.57
N PHE A 164 -5.89 -3.44 10.02
CA PHE A 164 -5.66 -2.04 10.40
C PHE A 164 -6.90 -1.35 11.00
N GLY A 165 -8.01 -2.08 11.19
CA GLY A 165 -9.31 -1.51 11.58
C GLY A 165 -9.30 -0.75 12.91
N ALA A 166 -8.53 -1.21 13.89
CA ALA A 166 -8.47 -0.61 15.25
C ALA A 166 -7.24 0.31 15.46
N ILE A 167 -6.59 0.74 14.37
CA ILE A 167 -5.37 1.56 14.43
C ILE A 167 -5.70 3.01 14.09
N ASP A 168 -5.10 3.96 14.80
CA ASP A 168 -5.21 5.39 14.48
C ASP A 168 -4.69 5.70 13.07
N PRO A 169 -5.19 6.76 12.40
CA PRO A 169 -4.90 7.03 11.00
C PRO A 169 -3.40 7.19 10.68
N ILE A 170 -2.62 7.82 11.55
CA ILE A 170 -1.18 8.08 11.32
C ILE A 170 -0.41 6.75 11.38
N THR A 171 -0.59 6.01 12.46
CA THR A 171 0.05 4.70 12.66
C THR A 171 -0.38 3.69 11.60
N ARG A 172 -1.63 3.77 11.11
CA ARG A 172 -2.16 2.92 10.03
C ARG A 172 -1.37 3.09 8.74
N VAL A 173 -1.14 4.34 8.32
CA VAL A 173 -0.36 4.63 7.10
C VAL A 173 1.06 4.07 7.21
N ASP A 174 1.71 4.23 8.35
CA ASP A 174 3.05 3.70 8.60
C ASP A 174 3.09 2.17 8.50
N LEU A 175 2.12 1.48 9.13
CA LEU A 175 2.05 0.02 9.09
C LEU A 175 1.74 -0.53 7.70
N GLN A 176 0.88 0.12 6.94
CA GLN A 176 0.65 -0.21 5.54
C GLN A 176 1.94 -0.12 4.73
N ASN A 177 2.70 0.97 4.89
CA ASN A 177 3.97 1.16 4.20
C ASN A 177 4.99 0.08 4.59
N GLU A 178 5.07 -0.27 5.88
CA GLU A 178 5.96 -1.34 6.34
C GLU A 178 5.52 -2.71 5.81
N LEU A 179 4.22 -3.02 5.81
CA LEU A 179 3.72 -4.28 5.25
C LEU A 179 4.02 -4.38 3.74
N LEU A 180 3.89 -3.28 2.99
CA LEU A 180 4.25 -3.24 1.57
C LEU A 180 5.74 -3.47 1.34
N LYS A 181 6.63 -2.89 2.15
CA LYS A 181 8.08 -3.16 2.08
C LYS A 181 8.38 -4.63 2.35
N VAL A 182 7.79 -5.16 3.42
CA VAL A 182 7.91 -6.59 3.77
C VAL A 182 7.44 -7.47 2.61
N GLN A 183 6.28 -7.13 2.00
CA GLN A 183 5.74 -7.89 0.87
C GLN A 183 6.68 -7.87 -0.34
N GLN A 184 7.31 -6.73 -0.64
CA GLN A 184 8.30 -6.62 -1.72
C GLN A 184 9.53 -7.51 -1.51
N GLU A 185 9.98 -7.64 -0.26
CA GLU A 185 11.14 -8.45 0.11
C GLU A 185 10.82 -9.95 0.13
N ILE A 186 9.73 -10.34 0.81
CA ILE A 186 9.42 -11.75 1.07
C ILE A 186 8.46 -12.37 0.06
N ARG A 187 7.80 -11.56 -0.77
CA ARG A 187 6.86 -11.96 -1.86
C ARG A 187 5.90 -13.08 -1.46
N LYS A 188 5.25 -12.92 -0.29
CA LYS A 188 4.22 -13.87 0.17
C LYS A 188 2.92 -13.66 -0.62
N THR A 189 2.16 -14.73 -0.80
CA THR A 189 0.80 -14.62 -1.31
C THR A 189 -0.11 -14.15 -0.20
N ILE A 190 -0.78 -13.01 -0.39
CA ILE A 190 -1.60 -12.38 0.64
C ILE A 190 -3.04 -12.24 0.15
N ILE A 191 -4.00 -12.66 0.97
CA ILE A 191 -5.40 -12.24 0.86
C ILE A 191 -5.68 -11.27 2.00
N PHE A 192 -6.04 -10.07 1.63
CA PHE A 192 -6.25 -8.95 2.53
C PHE A 192 -7.70 -8.50 2.46
N VAL A 193 -8.41 -8.54 3.57
CA VAL A 193 -9.81 -8.06 3.65
C VAL A 193 -9.83 -6.65 4.19
N THR A 194 -10.56 -5.79 3.50
CA THR A 194 -10.89 -4.44 3.96
C THR A 194 -12.22 -3.97 3.42
N HIS A 195 -12.80 -2.95 4.02
CA HIS A 195 -13.93 -2.19 3.49
C HIS A 195 -13.49 -0.81 2.98
N ASP A 196 -12.21 -0.46 3.14
CA ASP A 196 -11.64 0.83 2.74
C ASP A 196 -11.04 0.74 1.32
N ILE A 197 -11.61 1.52 0.39
CA ILE A 197 -11.16 1.59 -1.00
C ILE A 197 -9.73 2.15 -1.13
N TYR A 198 -9.32 3.07 -0.25
CA TYR A 198 -7.97 3.62 -0.27
C TYR A 198 -6.93 2.59 0.13
N GLU A 199 -7.23 1.76 1.15
CA GLU A 199 -6.38 0.61 1.50
C GLU A 199 -6.27 -0.37 0.32
N ALA A 200 -7.40 -0.69 -0.30
CA ALA A 200 -7.42 -1.63 -1.42
C ALA A 200 -6.58 -1.14 -2.61
N ILE A 201 -6.68 0.14 -2.97
CA ILE A 201 -5.90 0.75 -4.05
C ILE A 201 -4.41 0.78 -3.71
N LYS A 202 -4.06 1.15 -2.48
CA LYS A 202 -2.68 1.28 -2.03
C LYS A 202 -1.97 -0.07 -1.92
N MET A 203 -2.68 -1.10 -1.45
CA MET A 203 -2.09 -2.38 -1.06
C MET A 203 -2.15 -3.44 -2.17
N GLY A 204 -3.25 -3.47 -2.94
CA GLY A 204 -3.58 -4.60 -3.80
C GLY A 204 -2.87 -4.61 -5.15
N ASP A 205 -2.31 -5.76 -5.53
CA ASP A 205 -1.99 -6.03 -6.93
C ASP A 205 -3.28 -6.27 -7.73
N LYS A 206 -4.27 -6.96 -7.11
CA LYS A 206 -5.64 -7.12 -7.62
C LYS A 206 -6.66 -6.92 -6.51
N ILE A 207 -7.84 -6.47 -6.91
CA ILE A 207 -8.98 -6.26 -6.02
C ILE A 207 -10.13 -7.15 -6.48
N ALA A 208 -10.64 -7.97 -5.56
CA ALA A 208 -11.88 -8.73 -5.71
C ALA A 208 -13.00 -7.96 -5.01
N LEU A 209 -13.73 -7.13 -5.77
CA LEU A 209 -14.86 -6.38 -5.24
C LEU A 209 -16.08 -7.29 -5.15
N MET A 210 -16.58 -7.45 -3.93
CA MET A 210 -17.73 -8.30 -3.60
C MET A 210 -18.96 -7.45 -3.22
N ASN A 211 -20.11 -7.91 -3.64
CA ASN A 211 -21.40 -7.38 -3.20
C ASN A 211 -22.42 -8.52 -3.07
N GLU A 212 -23.20 -8.54 -1.98
CA GLU A 212 -24.28 -9.53 -1.75
C GLU A 212 -23.87 -10.99 -2.01
N GLY A 213 -22.68 -11.35 -1.54
CA GLY A 213 -22.12 -12.70 -1.68
C GLY A 213 -21.50 -12.99 -3.07
N ARG A 214 -21.57 -12.09 -4.04
CA ARG A 214 -21.07 -12.28 -5.40
C ARG A 214 -19.78 -11.48 -5.65
N LEU A 215 -18.93 -12.02 -6.52
CA LEU A 215 -17.80 -11.29 -7.10
C LEU A 215 -18.33 -10.39 -8.23
N VAL A 216 -18.26 -9.08 -8.02
CA VAL A 216 -18.73 -8.10 -9.01
C VAL A 216 -17.65 -7.79 -10.05
N GLN A 217 -16.45 -7.50 -9.59
CA GLN A 217 -15.28 -7.24 -10.44
C GLN A 217 -14.01 -7.78 -9.77
N TYR A 218 -13.13 -8.38 -10.57
CA TYR A 218 -11.80 -8.81 -10.16
C TYR A 218 -10.78 -8.23 -11.14
N ALA A 219 -9.98 -7.27 -10.68
CA ALA A 219 -9.12 -6.48 -11.56
C ALA A 219 -7.99 -5.79 -10.78
N PRO A 220 -6.93 -5.33 -11.45
CA PRO A 220 -5.99 -4.38 -10.86
C PRO A 220 -6.69 -3.09 -10.40
N PRO A 221 -6.12 -2.35 -9.41
CA PRO A 221 -6.71 -1.11 -8.90
C PRO A 221 -7.05 -0.08 -9.99
N ALA A 222 -6.17 0.09 -10.99
CA ALA A 222 -6.40 1.02 -12.10
C ALA A 222 -7.68 0.68 -12.90
N ASP A 223 -7.89 -0.60 -13.22
CA ASP A 223 -9.08 -1.02 -13.95
C ASP A 223 -10.36 -0.87 -13.11
N LEU A 224 -10.27 -1.08 -11.80
CA LEU A 224 -11.41 -0.83 -10.90
C LEU A 224 -11.80 0.65 -10.88
N LEU A 225 -10.81 1.56 -10.88
CA LEU A 225 -11.01 3.01 -10.86
C LEU A 225 -11.54 3.57 -12.18
N PHE A 226 -10.89 3.18 -13.28
CA PHE A 226 -11.10 3.83 -14.58
C PHE A 226 -11.96 3.03 -15.54
N ARG A 227 -12.20 1.73 -15.26
CA ARG A 227 -13.03 0.81 -16.07
C ARG A 227 -14.03 0.04 -15.21
N PRO A 228 -14.91 0.74 -14.46
CA PRO A 228 -15.88 0.06 -13.62
C PRO A 228 -16.84 -0.78 -14.47
N LYS A 229 -17.04 -2.04 -14.08
CA LYS A 229 -17.85 -3.01 -14.82
C LYS A 229 -19.34 -2.64 -14.87
N ASN A 230 -19.84 -1.94 -13.86
CA ASN A 230 -21.24 -1.52 -13.74
C ASN A 230 -21.40 -0.31 -12.81
N GLU A 231 -22.62 0.20 -12.67
CA GLU A 231 -22.96 1.35 -11.83
C GLU A 231 -22.66 1.13 -10.35
N PHE A 232 -22.81 -0.09 -9.83
CA PHE A 232 -22.43 -0.38 -8.45
C PHE A 232 -20.93 -0.14 -8.22
N VAL A 233 -20.08 -0.66 -9.10
CA VAL A 233 -18.62 -0.44 -9.01
C VAL A 233 -18.29 1.04 -9.12
N ALA A 234 -18.88 1.75 -10.10
CA ALA A 234 -18.67 3.19 -10.29
C ALA A 234 -19.09 4.01 -9.06
N SER A 235 -20.22 3.65 -8.45
CA SER A 235 -20.72 4.29 -7.22
C SER A 235 -19.84 3.96 -6.00
N PHE A 236 -19.41 2.70 -5.86
CA PHE A 236 -18.57 2.25 -4.76
C PHE A 236 -17.19 2.92 -4.78
N VAL A 237 -16.60 3.04 -5.97
CA VAL A 237 -15.32 3.74 -6.17
C VAL A 237 -15.45 5.24 -5.88
N GLY A 238 -16.60 5.84 -6.17
CA GLY A 238 -16.91 7.24 -5.93
C GLY A 238 -16.49 8.20 -7.05
N THR A 239 -16.88 9.47 -6.89
CA THR A 239 -16.62 10.53 -7.89
C THR A 239 -15.18 11.03 -7.86
N ASP A 240 -14.46 10.80 -6.78
CA ASP A 240 -13.06 11.20 -6.55
C ASP A 240 -12.03 10.17 -7.09
N ARG A 241 -12.47 9.28 -7.99
CA ARG A 241 -11.64 8.23 -8.58
C ARG A 241 -10.34 8.73 -9.22
N ALA A 242 -10.36 9.95 -9.82
CA ALA A 242 -9.16 10.56 -10.38
C ALA A 242 -8.12 10.87 -9.30
N LEU A 243 -8.55 11.40 -8.14
CA LEU A 243 -7.66 11.65 -7.00
C LEU A 243 -7.11 10.34 -6.41
N LYS A 244 -7.94 9.31 -6.33
CA LYS A 244 -7.49 7.96 -5.93
C LYS A 244 -6.44 7.40 -6.89
N GLY A 245 -6.60 7.65 -8.20
CA GLY A 245 -5.64 7.25 -9.23
C GLY A 245 -4.25 7.82 -9.05
N LEU A 246 -4.11 9.00 -8.45
CA LEU A 246 -2.81 9.59 -8.12
C LEU A 246 -1.97 8.75 -7.16
N GLN A 247 -2.58 7.83 -6.42
CA GLN A 247 -1.85 6.88 -5.55
C GLN A 247 -1.18 5.75 -6.33
N LEU A 248 -1.58 5.53 -7.58
CA LEU A 248 -1.03 4.47 -8.44
C LEU A 248 0.17 4.92 -9.27
N ILE A 249 0.33 6.23 -9.46
CA ILE A 249 1.35 6.82 -10.35
C ILE A 249 2.50 7.36 -9.51
N ARG A 250 3.74 7.02 -9.89
CA ARG A 250 4.96 7.53 -9.25
C ARG A 250 5.42 8.83 -9.91
N THR A 251 6.07 9.71 -9.13
CA THR A 251 6.63 10.98 -9.65
C THR A 251 7.56 10.77 -10.84
N GLN A 252 8.38 9.69 -10.84
CA GLN A 252 9.32 9.37 -11.92
C GLN A 252 8.65 9.10 -13.28
N GLU A 253 7.36 8.75 -13.29
CA GLU A 253 6.60 8.46 -14.51
C GLU A 253 6.10 9.74 -15.19
N VAL A 254 6.05 10.86 -14.46
CA VAL A 254 5.42 12.12 -14.88
C VAL A 254 6.38 13.31 -14.81
N MET A 255 7.47 13.23 -14.04
CA MET A 255 8.43 14.32 -13.88
C MET A 255 9.15 14.65 -15.20
N ARG A 256 9.41 15.93 -15.42
CA ARG A 256 10.36 16.42 -16.43
C ARG A 256 11.79 16.28 -15.90
N ARG A 257 12.62 15.54 -16.63
CA ARG A 257 14.04 15.35 -16.27
C ARG A 257 14.93 16.51 -16.75
N ASP A 258 14.51 17.18 -17.82
CA ASP A 258 15.15 18.37 -18.40
C ASP A 258 14.71 19.65 -17.68
N ALA A 259 14.81 19.68 -16.37
CA ALA A 259 14.41 20.83 -15.57
C ALA A 259 15.25 22.05 -15.91
N PRO A 260 14.64 23.23 -16.13
CA PRO A 260 15.39 24.47 -16.33
C PRO A 260 16.06 24.87 -15.01
N THR A 261 17.40 24.92 -15.01
CA THR A 261 18.20 25.19 -13.82
C THR A 261 19.03 26.45 -13.95
N VAL A 262 19.44 27.02 -12.82
CA VAL A 262 20.44 28.08 -12.70
C VAL A 262 21.35 27.78 -11.51
N ASN A 263 22.64 28.11 -11.63
CA ASN A 263 23.57 27.90 -10.52
C ASN A 263 23.41 28.99 -9.45
N LEU A 264 23.59 28.62 -8.20
CA LEU A 264 23.48 29.50 -7.04
C LEU A 264 24.35 30.76 -7.13
N ASP A 265 25.54 30.64 -7.74
CA ASP A 265 26.53 31.72 -7.84
C ASP A 265 26.36 32.56 -9.12
N GLU A 266 25.46 32.19 -10.04
CA GLU A 266 25.18 32.94 -11.26
C GLU A 266 24.44 34.27 -10.98
N THR A 267 24.43 35.15 -11.98
CA THR A 267 23.71 36.43 -11.89
C THR A 267 22.25 36.30 -12.26
N VAL A 268 21.44 37.21 -11.73
CA VAL A 268 20.02 37.32 -12.09
C VAL A 268 19.80 37.58 -13.59
N ALA A 269 20.76 38.28 -14.26
CA ALA A 269 20.71 38.49 -15.70
C ALA A 269 20.73 37.17 -16.50
N ILE A 270 21.59 36.21 -16.08
CA ILE A 270 21.64 34.86 -16.67
C ILE A 270 20.33 34.12 -16.41
N ALA A 271 19.81 34.18 -15.18
CA ALA A 271 18.54 33.55 -14.86
C ALA A 271 17.39 34.11 -15.73
N LYS A 272 17.34 35.42 -15.95
CA LYS A 272 16.34 36.09 -16.81
C LYS A 272 16.41 35.63 -18.26
N GLU A 273 17.62 35.53 -18.82
CA GLU A 273 17.82 35.06 -20.17
C GLU A 273 17.43 33.60 -20.33
N ARG A 274 17.82 32.74 -19.36
CA ARG A 274 17.46 31.32 -19.33
C ARG A 274 15.94 31.08 -19.23
N MET A 275 15.23 31.88 -18.40
CA MET A 275 13.77 31.85 -18.34
C MET A 275 13.12 32.18 -19.69
N LYS A 276 13.67 33.13 -20.47
CA LYS A 276 13.17 33.44 -21.81
C LYS A 276 13.40 32.31 -22.79
N GLN A 277 14.60 31.71 -22.78
CA GLN A 277 14.96 30.59 -23.66
C GLN A 277 14.09 29.38 -23.40
N GLU A 278 13.89 29.02 -22.12
CA GLU A 278 13.10 27.87 -21.67
C GLU A 278 11.57 28.16 -21.65
N ARG A 279 11.17 29.40 -21.94
CA ARG A 279 9.74 29.85 -21.90
C ARG A 279 9.06 29.53 -20.58
N THR A 280 9.77 29.73 -19.47
CA THR A 280 9.27 29.50 -18.12
C THR A 280 9.36 30.76 -17.26
N ASN A 281 8.59 30.84 -16.20
CA ASN A 281 8.63 31.92 -15.21
C ASN A 281 9.34 31.54 -13.90
N TRP A 282 9.99 30.38 -13.88
CA TRP A 282 10.77 29.87 -12.74
C TRP A 282 11.98 29.07 -13.22
N LEU A 283 13.01 28.97 -12.37
CA LEU A 283 14.13 28.05 -12.55
C LEU A 283 14.41 27.37 -11.20
N ALA A 284 14.83 26.09 -11.27
CA ALA A 284 15.39 25.41 -10.10
C ALA A 284 16.82 25.91 -9.86
N VAL A 285 17.11 26.29 -8.62
CA VAL A 285 18.46 26.71 -8.22
C VAL A 285 19.22 25.51 -7.71
N ILE A 286 20.42 25.28 -8.26
CA ILE A 286 21.30 24.18 -7.86
C ILE A 286 22.66 24.75 -7.42
N ASP A 287 23.35 23.99 -6.55
CA ASP A 287 24.74 24.31 -6.17
C ASP A 287 25.75 23.67 -7.15
N ALA A 288 27.06 23.83 -6.83
CA ALA A 288 28.16 23.29 -7.65
C ALA A 288 28.18 21.73 -7.71
N GLU A 289 27.55 21.08 -6.72
CA GLU A 289 27.42 19.62 -6.64
C GLU A 289 26.06 19.11 -7.20
N GLU A 290 25.33 19.97 -7.96
CA GLU A 290 24.00 19.69 -8.52
C GLU A 290 22.91 19.44 -7.46
N ARG A 291 23.10 19.83 -6.20
CA ARG A 291 22.09 19.70 -5.17
C ARG A 291 21.08 20.84 -5.28
N PHE A 292 19.82 20.50 -5.08
CA PHE A 292 18.74 21.48 -5.11
C PHE A 292 18.82 22.43 -3.90
N ALA A 293 18.82 23.76 -4.17
CA ALA A 293 18.91 24.81 -3.18
C ALA A 293 17.61 25.61 -3.00
N GLY A 294 16.76 25.64 -4.03
CA GLY A 294 15.51 26.40 -4.02
C GLY A 294 15.03 26.81 -5.40
N TRP A 295 14.27 27.88 -5.46
CA TRP A 295 13.63 28.38 -6.67
C TRP A 295 13.95 29.86 -6.88
N ILE A 296 14.00 30.28 -8.14
CA ILE A 296 13.94 31.70 -8.52
C ILE A 296 12.78 31.88 -9.50
N GLY A 297 11.87 32.78 -9.18
CA GLY A 297 10.76 33.16 -10.03
C GLY A 297 10.98 34.49 -10.75
N SER A 298 10.15 34.77 -11.76
CA SER A 298 10.21 36.06 -12.48
C SER A 298 10.03 37.27 -11.55
N ALA A 299 9.26 37.15 -10.48
CA ALA A 299 9.06 38.19 -9.48
C ALA A 299 10.31 38.48 -8.60
N ASP A 300 11.30 37.58 -8.60
CA ASP A 300 12.51 37.72 -7.80
C ASP A 300 13.63 38.42 -8.58
N LEU A 301 13.51 38.51 -9.91
CA LEU A 301 14.55 39.04 -10.79
C LEU A 301 14.87 40.54 -10.59
N GLU A 302 14.00 41.28 -9.91
CA GLU A 302 14.19 42.73 -9.64
C GLU A 302 14.74 42.99 -8.23
N LYS A 303 14.92 41.95 -7.40
CA LYS A 303 15.28 42.08 -6.00
C LYS A 303 16.81 42.17 -5.71
N GLY A 304 17.66 41.94 -6.73
CA GLY A 304 19.12 41.99 -6.57
C GLY A 304 19.86 41.44 -7.78
N ASP A 305 21.19 41.33 -7.70
CA ASP A 305 22.09 41.02 -8.82
C ASP A 305 22.51 39.54 -8.88
N LYS A 306 22.47 38.82 -7.76
CA LYS A 306 22.90 37.42 -7.67
C LYS A 306 21.73 36.49 -7.30
N VAL A 307 21.66 35.34 -7.92
CA VAL A 307 20.64 34.30 -7.67
C VAL A 307 20.55 33.96 -6.19
N LYS A 308 21.68 33.72 -5.51
CA LYS A 308 21.77 33.40 -4.09
C LYS A 308 21.07 34.41 -3.16
N GLY A 309 21.09 35.69 -3.56
CA GLY A 309 20.53 36.78 -2.73
C GLY A 309 19.04 36.98 -2.91
N VAL A 310 18.45 36.45 -3.99
CA VAL A 310 17.04 36.72 -4.37
C VAL A 310 16.19 35.45 -4.47
N MET A 311 16.82 34.26 -4.52
CA MET A 311 16.10 33.00 -4.61
C MET A 311 15.25 32.74 -3.36
N THR A 312 14.17 32.02 -3.54
CA THR A 312 13.41 31.44 -2.44
C THR A 312 14.00 30.08 -2.07
N THR A 313 14.59 29.99 -0.87
CA THR A 313 15.07 28.71 -0.33
C THR A 313 13.88 27.80 -0.09
N SER A 314 13.91 26.60 -0.62
CA SER A 314 12.85 25.60 -0.45
C SER A 314 13.44 24.32 0.12
N VAL A 315 12.80 23.80 1.15
CA VAL A 315 13.09 22.46 1.71
C VAL A 315 12.05 21.43 1.27
N VAL A 316 11.04 21.86 0.48
CA VAL A 316 9.95 21.00 0.02
C VAL A 316 10.38 20.33 -1.27
N THR A 317 10.67 19.03 -1.16
CA THR A 317 11.07 18.16 -2.27
C THR A 317 10.36 16.83 -2.17
N ALA A 318 10.36 16.04 -3.25
CA ALA A 318 9.90 14.66 -3.22
C ALA A 318 10.94 13.73 -3.87
N SER A 319 10.88 12.45 -3.53
CA SER A 319 11.69 11.43 -4.21
C SER A 319 11.01 10.97 -5.50
N ARG A 320 11.78 10.42 -6.43
CA ARG A 320 11.25 9.83 -7.67
C ARG A 320 10.27 8.66 -7.43
N ASN A 321 10.30 8.05 -6.25
CA ASN A 321 9.42 6.95 -5.87
C ASN A 321 8.15 7.40 -5.12
N ALA A 322 8.01 8.70 -4.81
CA ALA A 322 6.82 9.24 -4.18
C ALA A 322 5.60 9.08 -5.11
N VAL A 323 4.41 8.95 -4.54
CA VAL A 323 3.17 8.90 -5.32
C VAL A 323 2.69 10.31 -5.68
N LEU A 324 1.99 10.44 -6.81
CA LEU A 324 1.52 11.77 -7.26
C LEU A 324 0.57 12.45 -6.28
N SER A 325 -0.16 11.71 -5.45
CA SER A 325 -1.02 12.29 -4.41
C SER A 325 -0.22 13.03 -3.33
N GLU A 326 0.94 12.50 -2.92
CA GLU A 326 1.87 13.19 -2.00
C GLU A 326 2.48 14.42 -2.67
N ALA A 327 2.97 14.26 -3.90
CA ALA A 327 3.56 15.36 -4.66
C ALA A 327 2.57 16.50 -4.90
N LEU A 328 1.31 16.19 -5.24
CA LEU A 328 0.25 17.19 -5.39
C LEU A 328 -0.02 17.93 -4.08
N SER A 329 -0.07 17.23 -2.96
CA SER A 329 -0.23 17.85 -1.64
C SER A 329 0.91 18.83 -1.33
N LEU A 330 2.16 18.46 -1.64
CA LEU A 330 3.33 19.31 -1.47
C LEU A 330 3.29 20.55 -2.38
N ILE A 331 2.87 20.41 -3.64
CA ILE A 331 2.67 21.54 -4.57
C ILE A 331 1.63 22.51 -4.00
N LEU A 332 0.47 22.02 -3.58
CA LEU A 332 -0.63 22.85 -3.07
C LEU A 332 -0.27 23.56 -1.75
N THR A 333 0.51 22.93 -0.88
CA THR A 333 0.88 23.50 0.42
C THR A 333 2.11 24.42 0.35
N SER A 334 2.99 24.25 -0.65
CA SER A 334 4.16 25.11 -0.85
C SER A 334 3.82 26.47 -1.48
N GLY A 335 2.65 26.61 -2.08
CA GLY A 335 2.25 27.78 -2.86
C GLY A 335 3.03 27.93 -4.18
N LEU A 336 3.86 26.95 -4.53
CA LEU A 336 4.60 26.87 -5.78
C LEU A 336 3.87 25.89 -6.72
N ASN A 337 3.72 26.23 -7.99
CA ASN A 337 3.11 25.33 -8.97
C ASN A 337 4.07 24.26 -9.48
N VAL A 338 5.21 24.09 -8.81
CA VAL A 338 6.30 23.20 -9.19
C VAL A 338 6.94 22.57 -7.94
N LEU A 339 7.40 21.34 -8.06
CA LEU A 339 8.05 20.56 -7.02
C LEU A 339 9.35 19.95 -7.56
N ALA A 340 10.44 20.10 -6.81
CA ALA A 340 11.70 19.46 -7.13
C ALA A 340 11.67 17.97 -6.74
N ILE A 341 12.10 17.12 -7.66
CA ILE A 341 12.30 15.69 -7.41
C ILE A 341 13.79 15.46 -7.24
N VAL A 342 14.17 14.91 -6.10
CA VAL A 342 15.58 14.76 -5.71
C VAL A 342 15.93 13.33 -5.31
N ASP A 343 17.21 12.99 -5.40
CA ASP A 343 17.75 11.72 -4.88
C ASP A 343 18.05 11.81 -3.35
N SER A 344 18.59 10.73 -2.79
CA SER A 344 18.98 10.66 -1.37
C SER A 344 20.10 11.62 -0.98
N SER A 345 20.85 12.16 -1.94
CA SER A 345 21.91 13.16 -1.77
C SER A 345 21.44 14.58 -2.04
N ASN A 346 20.12 14.80 -2.17
CA ASN A 346 19.47 16.05 -2.54
C ASN A 346 19.87 16.58 -3.93
N ARG A 347 20.34 15.73 -4.86
CA ARG A 347 20.60 16.12 -6.24
C ARG A 347 19.30 16.16 -7.02
N LEU A 348 19.15 17.18 -7.88
CA LEU A 348 17.96 17.36 -8.69
C LEU A 348 17.87 16.27 -9.78
N GLU A 349 16.86 15.42 -9.71
CA GLU A 349 16.56 14.40 -10.74
C GLU A 349 15.52 14.88 -11.76
N GLY A 350 14.71 15.88 -11.41
CA GLY A 350 13.67 16.44 -12.26
C GLY A 350 12.74 17.38 -11.52
N VAL A 351 11.68 17.78 -12.21
CA VAL A 351 10.63 18.63 -11.65
C VAL A 351 9.25 18.10 -12.02
N LEU A 352 8.31 18.31 -11.12
CA LEU A 352 6.91 17.99 -11.31
C LEU A 352 6.10 19.28 -11.26
N THR A 353 5.23 19.49 -12.25
CA THR A 353 4.34 20.66 -12.26
C THR A 353 2.89 20.22 -12.10
N PHE A 354 2.01 21.14 -11.68
CA PHE A 354 0.58 20.87 -11.63
C PHE A 354 0.01 20.44 -13.00
N GLU A 355 0.49 21.06 -14.09
CA GLU A 355 0.08 20.74 -15.45
C GLU A 355 0.48 19.32 -15.85
N SER A 356 1.69 18.86 -15.48
CA SER A 356 2.13 17.50 -15.77
C SER A 356 1.30 16.45 -15.03
N ILE A 357 0.91 16.73 -13.77
CA ILE A 357 0.00 15.86 -13.01
C ILE A 357 -1.39 15.83 -13.69
N GLN A 358 -1.91 16.99 -14.10
CA GLN A 358 -3.21 17.08 -14.78
C GLN A 358 -3.21 16.32 -16.12
N ALA A 359 -2.14 16.43 -16.90
CA ALA A 359 -1.98 15.70 -18.16
C ALA A 359 -1.99 14.19 -17.94
N SER A 360 -1.21 13.69 -16.97
CA SER A 360 -1.17 12.28 -16.61
C SER A 360 -2.53 11.73 -16.17
N LEU A 361 -3.29 12.51 -15.38
CA LEU A 361 -4.65 12.13 -15.00
C LEU A 361 -5.60 12.04 -16.19
N LYS A 362 -5.51 12.98 -17.15
CA LYS A 362 -6.31 12.93 -18.36
C LYS A 362 -6.00 11.67 -19.16
N GLU A 363 -4.74 11.33 -19.37
CA GLU A 363 -4.34 10.11 -20.06
C GLU A 363 -4.88 8.85 -19.37
N ALA A 364 -4.75 8.76 -18.04
CA ALA A 364 -5.25 7.62 -17.28
C ALA A 364 -6.78 7.45 -17.35
N VAL A 365 -7.53 8.57 -17.40
CA VAL A 365 -9.01 8.58 -17.45
C VAL A 365 -9.55 8.34 -18.86
N TYR A 366 -8.82 8.79 -19.90
CA TYR A 366 -9.26 8.75 -21.31
C TYR A 366 -8.64 7.58 -22.11
N VAL A 367 -8.01 6.58 -21.49
CA VAL A 367 -7.72 5.34 -22.21
C VAL A 367 -9.03 4.72 -22.64
N GLU A 368 -9.39 4.92 -23.92
CA GLU A 368 -10.56 4.31 -24.55
C GLU A 368 -10.55 2.79 -24.33
N PRO A 369 -11.70 2.17 -24.08
CA PRO A 369 -11.76 0.72 -24.03
C PRO A 369 -11.26 0.19 -25.38
N SER A 370 -10.22 -0.65 -25.33
CA SER A 370 -9.82 -1.42 -26.53
C SER A 370 -11.03 -2.18 -27.04
N PRO A 371 -11.27 -2.17 -28.35
CA PRO A 371 -12.49 -2.72 -28.97
C PRO A 371 -12.66 -4.23 -28.73
#